data_2cb42db8789d3e1e3d85af0b222a87f2
#
_entry.id   2cb42db8789d3e1e3d85af0b222a87f2
#
_cell.length_a   1.000
_cell.length_b   1.000
_cell.length_c   1.000
_cell.angle_alpha   90.00
_cell.angle_beta   90.00
_cell.angle_gamma   90.00
#
_symmetry.space_group_name_H-M   'P 1'
#
loop_
_entity.id
_entity.type
_entity.pdbx_description
1 polymer ?
#
loop_
_entity_poly.entity_id
_entity_poly.type
_entity_poly.pdbx_seq_one_letter_code
_entity_poly.pdbx_strand_id
1 'polypeptide(L)'
;MTPIVLVISGHDPSGGAGQIADVQTVSALGAHPALAITALTEQNTQNAYAVFATPADQVRAQLERLAEDMRPAAIKIGLLPSVDVAAAILPTLDALDGVPIVLDPVLIASGGGALAESSLVPFLKAQLLKR
;
A
#
# COMPACT_ATOMS: atom_id res chain seq x y z
N MET A 1 -6.86 22.94 -7.58
CA MET A 1 -5.65 22.09 -7.42
C MET A 1 -6.09 20.63 -7.46
N THR A 2 -5.40 19.80 -8.20
CA THR A 2 -5.71 18.36 -8.29
C THR A 2 -5.43 17.68 -6.94
N PRO A 3 -6.41 16.97 -6.33
CA PRO A 3 -6.16 16.28 -5.08
C PRO A 3 -5.15 15.15 -5.28
N ILE A 4 -4.31 14.91 -4.27
CA ILE A 4 -3.31 13.84 -4.27
C ILE A 4 -3.86 12.68 -3.44
N VAL A 5 -3.76 11.45 -3.95
CA VAL A 5 -4.02 10.23 -3.19
C VAL A 5 -2.71 9.48 -3.03
N LEU A 6 -2.27 9.31 -1.77
CA LEU A 6 -1.11 8.49 -1.46
C LEU A 6 -1.52 7.02 -1.48
N VAL A 7 -0.93 6.25 -2.38
CA VAL A 7 -1.16 4.81 -2.52
C VAL A 7 0.04 4.05 -1.96
N ILE A 8 -0.19 3.23 -0.94
CA ILE A 8 0.80 2.35 -0.32
C ILE A 8 0.39 0.91 -0.64
N SER A 9 1.02 0.30 -1.63
CA SER A 9 0.53 -0.96 -2.19
C SER A 9 1.63 -1.77 -2.88
N GLY A 10 1.35 -3.04 -3.16
CA GLY A 10 2.23 -3.91 -3.92
C GLY A 10 2.08 -3.72 -5.43
N HIS A 11 3.05 -4.26 -6.16
CA HIS A 11 3.08 -4.27 -7.62
C HIS A 11 2.56 -5.60 -8.16
N ASP A 12 1.45 -5.56 -8.90
CA ASP A 12 0.94 -6.66 -9.71
C ASP A 12 1.35 -6.42 -11.18
N PRO A 13 2.27 -7.22 -11.74
CA PRO A 13 2.74 -7.03 -13.11
C PRO A 13 1.64 -7.27 -14.15
N SER A 14 0.57 -7.98 -13.83
CA SER A 14 -0.57 -8.17 -14.74
C SER A 14 -1.47 -6.93 -14.87
N GLY A 15 -1.35 -5.97 -13.94
CA GLY A 15 -2.15 -4.75 -13.93
C GLY A 15 -3.59 -4.93 -13.43
N GLY A 16 -3.98 -6.11 -13.00
CA GLY A 16 -5.34 -6.42 -12.54
C GLY A 16 -5.63 -5.98 -11.11
N ALA A 17 -4.59 -5.72 -10.31
CA ALA A 17 -4.68 -5.32 -8.92
C ALA A 17 -3.49 -4.41 -8.57
N GLY A 18 -3.26 -4.22 -7.27
CA GLY A 18 -2.13 -3.48 -6.73
C GLY A 18 -2.06 -2.04 -7.22
N GLN A 19 -0.85 -1.49 -7.21
CA GLN A 19 -0.66 -0.08 -7.53
C GLN A 19 -1.08 0.32 -8.96
N ILE A 20 -1.00 -0.60 -9.94
CA ILE A 20 -1.39 -0.27 -11.32
C ILE A 20 -2.89 0.00 -11.38
N ALA A 21 -3.70 -0.88 -10.78
CA ALA A 21 -5.15 -0.68 -10.69
C ALA A 21 -5.50 0.58 -9.89
N ASP A 22 -4.78 0.84 -8.80
CA ASP A 22 -4.96 2.04 -7.97
C ASP A 22 -4.64 3.32 -8.78
N VAL A 23 -3.53 3.35 -9.52
CA VAL A 23 -3.14 4.49 -10.39
C VAL A 23 -4.22 4.77 -11.43
N GLN A 24 -4.68 3.72 -12.12
CA GLN A 24 -5.72 3.86 -13.13
C GLN A 24 -7.01 4.43 -12.54
N THR A 25 -7.43 3.93 -11.38
CA THR A 25 -8.65 4.36 -10.70
C THR A 25 -8.54 5.81 -10.21
N VAL A 26 -7.46 6.13 -9.50
CA VAL A 26 -7.22 7.49 -8.98
C VAL A 26 -7.16 8.51 -10.10
N SER A 27 -6.45 8.19 -11.19
CA SER A 27 -6.33 9.06 -12.35
C SER A 27 -7.67 9.24 -13.08
N ALA A 28 -8.43 8.16 -13.25
CA ALA A 28 -9.75 8.22 -13.89
C ALA A 28 -10.76 9.08 -13.10
N LEU A 29 -10.58 9.16 -11.78
CA LEU A 29 -11.38 10.02 -10.90
C LEU A 29 -10.88 11.47 -10.82
N GLY A 30 -9.85 11.83 -11.58
CA GLY A 30 -9.33 13.20 -11.65
C GLY A 30 -8.39 13.58 -10.51
N ALA A 31 -7.85 12.60 -9.78
CA ALA A 31 -6.85 12.81 -8.73
C ALA A 31 -5.44 12.40 -9.21
N HIS A 32 -4.42 12.86 -8.50
CA HIS A 32 -3.03 12.50 -8.76
C HIS A 32 -2.57 11.36 -7.81
N PRO A 33 -2.16 10.19 -8.33
CA PRO A 33 -1.63 9.12 -7.49
C PRO A 33 -0.15 9.37 -7.15
N ALA A 34 0.18 9.41 -5.86
CA ALA A 34 1.54 9.32 -5.35
C ALA A 34 1.74 7.92 -4.76
N LEU A 35 2.88 7.27 -5.01
CA LEU A 35 3.03 5.84 -4.79
C LEU A 35 4.20 5.51 -3.88
N ALA A 36 3.98 4.58 -2.93
CA ALA A 36 5.02 3.84 -2.23
C ALA A 36 4.82 2.34 -2.43
N ILE A 37 5.86 1.66 -2.93
CA ILE A 37 5.78 0.23 -3.26
C ILE A 37 6.18 -0.60 -2.04
N THR A 38 5.28 -1.49 -1.61
CA THR A 38 5.48 -2.36 -0.45
C THR A 38 6.02 -3.74 -0.81
N ALA A 39 5.78 -4.20 -2.02
CA ALA A 39 6.26 -5.49 -2.52
C ALA A 39 6.24 -5.52 -4.05
N LEU A 40 7.16 -6.29 -4.62
CA LEU A 40 7.04 -6.81 -5.97
C LEU A 40 6.41 -8.20 -5.89
N THR A 41 5.71 -8.62 -6.93
CA THR A 41 5.15 -9.97 -7.02
C THR A 41 5.54 -10.65 -8.33
N GLU A 42 5.69 -11.96 -8.26
CA GLU A 42 5.65 -12.85 -9.41
C GLU A 42 4.20 -13.33 -9.55
N GLN A 43 3.47 -12.71 -10.46
CA GLN A 43 2.02 -12.85 -10.54
C GLN A 43 1.54 -12.72 -12.00
N ASN A 44 0.48 -13.42 -12.32
CA ASN A 44 -0.29 -13.27 -13.56
C ASN A 44 -1.78 -13.12 -13.24
N THR A 45 -2.63 -13.13 -14.26
CA THR A 45 -4.08 -12.96 -14.09
C THR A 45 -4.77 -14.13 -13.36
N GLN A 46 -4.07 -15.25 -13.15
CA GLN A 46 -4.61 -16.45 -12.54
C GLN A 46 -4.16 -16.64 -11.10
N ASN A 47 -2.90 -16.33 -10.79
CA ASN A 47 -2.36 -16.55 -9.44
C ASN A 47 -1.12 -15.68 -9.15
N ALA A 48 -0.82 -15.54 -7.85
CA ALA A 48 0.45 -15.05 -7.34
C ALA A 48 1.32 -16.23 -6.92
N TYR A 49 2.57 -16.25 -7.40
CA TYR A 49 3.52 -17.34 -7.19
C TYR A 49 4.60 -16.99 -6.17
N ALA A 50 5.00 -15.72 -6.11
CA ALA A 50 5.96 -15.22 -5.15
C ALA A 50 5.69 -13.75 -4.78
N VAL A 51 6.08 -13.38 -3.57
CA VAL A 51 6.03 -12.02 -3.04
C VAL A 51 7.42 -11.64 -2.55
N PHE A 52 7.94 -10.53 -3.05
CA PHE A 52 9.22 -9.96 -2.67
C PHE A 52 8.95 -8.66 -1.92
N ALA A 53 8.97 -8.72 -0.59
CA ALA A 53 8.76 -7.54 0.24
C ALA A 53 9.82 -6.48 -0.05
N THR A 54 9.42 -5.24 -0.24
CA THR A 54 10.34 -4.11 -0.23
C THR A 54 10.91 -3.99 1.19
N PRO A 55 12.23 -3.82 1.37
CA PRO A 55 12.81 -3.59 2.68
C PRO A 55 12.11 -2.45 3.43
N ALA A 56 11.83 -2.65 4.71
CA ALA A 56 11.03 -1.71 5.52
C ALA A 56 11.62 -0.29 5.57
N ASP A 57 12.95 -0.18 5.60
CA ASP A 57 13.67 1.10 5.55
C ASP A 57 13.49 1.81 4.20
N GLN A 58 13.42 1.06 3.10
CA GLN A 58 13.15 1.63 1.77
C GLN A 58 11.70 2.09 1.64
N VAL A 59 10.73 1.34 2.19
CA VAL A 59 9.33 1.80 2.24
C VAL A 59 9.22 3.10 3.02
N ARG A 60 9.85 3.17 4.19
CA ARG A 60 9.90 4.40 4.99
C ARG A 60 10.51 5.56 4.20
N ALA A 61 11.66 5.35 3.57
CA ALA A 61 12.34 6.39 2.80
C ALA A 61 11.49 6.93 1.65
N GLN A 62 10.76 6.06 0.91
CA GLN A 62 9.81 6.51 -0.11
C GLN A 62 8.76 7.44 0.47
N LEU A 63 8.15 7.05 1.60
CA LEU A 63 7.08 7.82 2.24
C LEU A 63 7.57 9.15 2.81
N GLU A 64 8.75 9.17 3.44
CA GLU A 64 9.36 10.39 3.95
C GLU A 64 9.61 11.39 2.83
N ARG A 65 10.16 10.95 1.69
CA ARG A 65 10.39 11.82 0.53
C ARG A 65 9.09 12.38 -0.07
N LEU A 66 8.05 11.56 -0.16
CA LEU A 66 6.75 12.04 -0.63
C LEU A 66 6.14 13.07 0.33
N ALA A 67 6.25 12.84 1.63
CA ALA A 67 5.69 13.73 2.64
C ALA A 67 6.40 15.09 2.75
N GLU A 68 7.63 15.22 2.24
CA GLU A 68 8.38 16.48 2.22
C GLU A 68 7.74 17.55 1.33
N ASP A 69 7.11 17.15 0.22
CA ASP A 69 6.58 18.08 -0.78
C ASP A 69 5.14 17.81 -1.22
N MET A 70 4.59 16.65 -0.86
CA MET A 70 3.22 16.26 -1.21
C MET A 70 2.35 16.15 0.04
N ARG A 71 1.20 16.84 0.05
CA ARG A 71 0.19 16.69 1.08
C ARG A 71 -1.02 15.94 0.53
N PRO A 72 -1.18 14.65 0.84
CA PRO A 72 -2.28 13.87 0.30
C PRO A 72 -3.63 14.31 0.90
N ALA A 73 -4.66 14.27 0.07
CA ALA A 73 -6.05 14.46 0.48
C ALA A 73 -6.67 13.15 1.02
N ALA A 74 -6.10 12.01 0.65
CA ALA A 74 -6.48 10.69 1.13
C ALA A 74 -5.31 9.71 1.02
N ILE A 75 -5.35 8.64 1.80
CA ILE A 75 -4.37 7.55 1.78
C ILE A 75 -5.10 6.24 1.47
N LYS A 76 -4.63 5.48 0.47
CA LYS A 76 -5.07 4.10 0.24
C LYS A 76 -3.94 3.17 0.59
N ILE A 77 -4.23 2.19 1.44
CA ILE A 77 -3.30 1.13 1.81
C ILE A 77 -3.83 -0.19 1.25
N GLY A 78 -3.03 -0.86 0.43
CA GLY A 78 -3.32 -2.18 -0.10
C GLY A 78 -2.45 -3.26 0.54
N LEU A 79 -1.73 -4.04 -0.29
CA LEU A 79 -0.87 -5.11 0.17
C LEU A 79 0.24 -4.60 1.10
N LEU A 80 0.29 -5.18 2.29
CA LEU A 80 1.39 -5.08 3.24
C LEU A 80 1.92 -6.51 3.47
N PRO A 81 3.11 -6.87 2.99
CA PRO A 81 3.56 -8.27 3.00
C PRO A 81 3.98 -8.77 4.38
N SER A 82 4.37 -7.88 5.29
CA SER A 82 4.93 -8.22 6.60
C SER A 82 4.61 -7.19 7.67
N VAL A 83 4.77 -7.57 8.94
CA VAL A 83 4.68 -6.65 10.08
C VAL A 83 5.74 -5.55 10.00
N ASP A 84 6.96 -5.87 9.56
CA ASP A 84 8.03 -4.87 9.44
C ASP A 84 7.68 -3.76 8.45
N VAL A 85 7.12 -4.12 7.29
CA VAL A 85 6.63 -3.17 6.30
C VAL A 85 5.45 -2.37 6.86
N ALA A 86 4.50 -3.03 7.53
CA ALA A 86 3.36 -2.37 8.15
C ALA A 86 3.78 -1.39 9.27
N ALA A 87 4.78 -1.74 10.07
CA ALA A 87 5.34 -0.84 11.08
C ALA A 87 6.06 0.36 10.45
N ALA A 88 6.73 0.17 9.32
CA ALA A 88 7.47 1.22 8.63
C ALA A 88 6.59 2.37 8.11
N ILE A 89 5.32 2.13 7.86
CA ILE A 89 4.39 3.18 7.39
C ILE A 89 3.81 4.03 8.52
N LEU A 90 3.80 3.55 9.76
CA LEU A 90 3.13 4.22 10.88
C LEU A 90 3.61 5.65 11.14
N PRO A 91 4.93 5.97 11.14
CA PRO A 91 5.39 7.34 11.36
C PRO A 91 4.82 8.34 10.34
N THR A 92 4.70 7.92 9.08
CA THR A 92 4.10 8.77 8.04
C THR A 92 2.60 8.97 8.27
N LEU A 93 1.89 7.92 8.67
CA LEU A 93 0.46 8.04 9.02
C LEU A 93 0.25 8.96 10.22
N ASP A 94 1.13 8.91 11.23
CA ASP A 94 1.08 9.81 12.39
C ASP A 94 1.35 11.27 11.98
N ALA A 95 2.29 11.51 11.06
CA ALA A 95 2.59 12.83 10.54
C ALA A 95 1.46 13.40 9.64
N LEU A 96 0.63 12.53 9.07
CA LEU A 96 -0.52 12.87 8.22
C LEU A 96 -1.84 12.74 8.99
N ASP A 97 -1.84 13.02 10.29
CA ASP A 97 -3.03 12.95 11.13
C ASP A 97 -4.19 13.75 10.54
N GLY A 98 -5.40 13.20 10.61
CA GLY A 98 -6.61 13.77 10.03
C GLY A 98 -6.80 13.52 8.52
N VAL A 99 -5.83 12.94 7.82
CA VAL A 99 -6.01 12.51 6.43
C VAL A 99 -6.79 11.19 6.41
N PRO A 100 -7.92 11.08 5.68
CA PRO A 100 -8.70 9.86 5.63
C PRO A 100 -7.90 8.69 5.02
N ILE A 101 -8.02 7.53 5.66
CA ILE A 101 -7.33 6.30 5.27
C ILE A 101 -8.36 5.26 4.82
N VAL A 102 -8.14 4.67 3.65
CA VAL A 102 -8.84 3.48 3.17
C VAL A 102 -7.87 2.31 3.20
N LEU A 103 -8.13 1.34 4.07
CA LEU A 103 -7.35 0.11 4.18
C LEU A 103 -8.09 -1.03 3.49
N ASP A 104 -7.47 -1.62 2.47
CA ASP A 104 -7.85 -2.88 1.85
C ASP A 104 -6.85 -3.96 2.31
N PRO A 105 -7.19 -4.78 3.32
CA PRO A 105 -6.26 -5.73 3.91
C PRO A 105 -6.10 -6.98 3.02
N VAL A 106 -5.38 -6.85 1.93
CA VAL A 106 -5.11 -7.94 0.99
C VAL A 106 -4.15 -8.94 1.62
N LEU A 107 -4.63 -10.15 1.91
CA LEU A 107 -3.87 -11.23 2.54
C LEU A 107 -3.59 -12.40 1.59
N ILE A 108 -4.48 -12.61 0.63
CA ILE A 108 -4.46 -13.73 -0.30
C ILE A 108 -4.78 -13.20 -1.70
N ALA A 109 -4.08 -13.70 -2.71
CA ALA A 109 -4.39 -13.43 -4.11
C ALA A 109 -5.71 -14.09 -4.52
N SER A 110 -6.37 -13.57 -5.55
CA SER A 110 -7.61 -14.14 -6.10
C SER A 110 -7.47 -15.61 -6.51
N GLY A 111 -6.27 -16.05 -6.91
CA GLY A 111 -5.96 -17.46 -7.20
C GLY A 111 -5.61 -18.31 -5.97
N GLY A 112 -5.65 -17.76 -4.75
CA GLY A 112 -5.40 -18.46 -3.48
C GLY A 112 -3.96 -18.42 -2.97
N GLY A 113 -3.03 -17.79 -3.69
CA GLY A 113 -1.64 -17.62 -3.22
C GLY A 113 -1.55 -16.65 -2.03
N ALA A 114 -0.81 -17.02 -0.97
CA ALA A 114 -0.59 -16.15 0.17
C ALA A 114 0.27 -14.94 -0.22
N LEU A 115 -0.18 -13.73 0.13
CA LEU A 115 0.49 -12.47 -0.17
C LEU A 115 1.10 -11.79 1.06
N ALA A 116 0.68 -12.20 2.26
CA ALA A 116 1.12 -11.61 3.52
C ALA A 116 1.36 -12.68 4.59
N GLU A 117 2.20 -12.37 5.57
CA GLU A 117 2.44 -13.25 6.71
C GLU A 117 1.25 -13.26 7.68
N SER A 118 1.05 -14.37 8.39
CA SER A 118 -0.10 -14.56 9.31
C SER A 118 -0.08 -13.62 10.52
N SER A 119 1.10 -13.21 10.97
CA SER A 119 1.30 -12.25 12.07
C SER A 119 0.79 -10.84 11.76
N LEU A 120 0.56 -10.53 10.48
CA LEU A 120 0.10 -9.22 10.06
C LEU A 120 -1.31 -8.90 10.59
N VAL A 121 -2.23 -9.86 10.62
CA VAL A 121 -3.64 -9.62 10.98
C VAL A 121 -3.79 -9.04 12.40
N PRO A 122 -3.17 -9.62 13.45
CA PRO A 122 -3.20 -9.01 14.78
C PRO A 122 -2.60 -7.61 14.81
N PHE A 123 -1.52 -7.37 14.06
CA PHE A 123 -0.88 -6.06 13.95
C PHE A 123 -1.82 -5.02 13.33
N LEU A 124 -2.47 -5.34 12.21
CA LEU A 124 -3.42 -4.44 11.54
C LEU A 124 -4.57 -4.06 12.47
N LYS A 125 -5.13 -5.04 13.21
CA LYS A 125 -6.21 -4.79 14.16
C LYS A 125 -5.78 -3.85 15.29
N ALA A 126 -4.56 -4.00 15.79
CA ALA A 126 -4.05 -3.20 16.90
C ALA A 126 -3.63 -1.78 16.46
N GLN A 127 -3.04 -1.63 15.28
CA GLN A 127 -2.33 -0.42 14.88
C GLN A 127 -2.99 0.39 13.76
N LEU A 128 -3.73 -0.24 12.85
CA LEU A 128 -4.30 0.43 11.69
C LEU A 128 -5.81 0.59 11.72
N LEU A 129 -6.56 -0.43 12.16
CA LEU A 129 -8.03 -0.37 12.14
C LEU A 129 -8.65 0.62 13.16
N LYS A 130 -7.83 1.23 13.98
CA LYS A 130 -8.29 2.21 15.00
C LYS A 130 -7.96 3.67 14.61
N ARG A 131 -7.39 3.90 13.43
CA ARG A 131 -6.98 5.23 12.93
C ARG A 131 -8.07 5.93 12.09
#